data_83c23474f025ae99335028f13b0423a5
#
_entry.id   83c23474f025ae99335028f13b0423a5
#
_cell.length_a   1.000
_cell.length_b   1.000
_cell.length_c   1.000
_cell.angle_alpha   90.00
_cell.angle_beta   90.00
_cell.angle_gamma   90.00
#
_symmetry.space_group_name_H-M   'P 1'
#
loop_
_entity.id
_entity.type
_entity.pdbx_description
1 polymer ?
#
loop_
_entity_poly.entity_id
_entity_poly.type
_entity_poly.pdbx_seq_one_letter_code
_entity_poly.pdbx_strand_id
1 'polypeptide(L)'
;MAERAASGTPEAAPPDAVTADALTVHLGHDGARVLDGVDVTVPAGTSLLVLGPSGCGKSTFLRALVGVVPHTLPGTVAGGLRAAGLDPRDVPPPVLAARVGLVQQRPGDQLCLARVDEELRFALENHGADPRTMDDRATAALAAVGAAHLHDRPTHALSGGEAQRVAVAAALVADPELVVLDEPTALLDPAAAHEVGSLVAGLARTPGPDGEGAPARLPHRSVVLVEHRLDDLGALPGATLVLDREGRVVTHGPTHRVLREHARDLADLGCWLPLAVRLEEAGASGPLGSPETDDWLVDLVRASPVRSRTTDRPLDATPAAARPVVLRARGLAVHRGGLGAGRTRRGEHPVVRDVDLDVRAGEVLAVVGPNGGGKSTLLRGLAGLERTTGEVATATGDPVAMVFQDPEHQLVARTVREEVAWSARLARLDDVDARVARTLAAFGLAHLADANPYRLSGGEQRRLSLATATVLDPPVLLADEPTFGLDRAQAHAAVRVLRGRADAGGAVVVVSHDLSLVAAIADRVAVVVDGALATVAEPSTVLADDALCALAGLRRPPLLDWWARTGRARGVDPGALVRALDTACDAVARDGGSGAPEPGSLVPAEVAP
;
A
#
# COMPACT_ATOMS: atom_id res chain seq x y z
N MET A 1 20.10 -16.98 67.12
CA MET A 1 20.41 -16.85 65.65
C MET A 1 19.38 -17.72 64.94
N ALA A 2 18.40 -17.10 64.34
CA ALA A 2 17.39 -17.75 63.52
C ALA A 2 17.33 -17.00 62.18
N GLU A 3 17.79 -17.68 61.15
CA GLU A 3 17.79 -17.27 59.77
C GLU A 3 16.33 -17.19 59.28
N ARG A 4 15.86 -15.99 58.96
CA ARG A 4 14.62 -15.79 58.21
C ARG A 4 14.91 -16.07 56.74
N ALA A 5 14.51 -17.23 56.26
CA ALA A 5 14.40 -17.48 54.82
C ALA A 5 13.31 -16.54 54.24
N ALA A 6 13.73 -15.63 53.36
CA ALA A 6 12.83 -14.83 52.54
C ALA A 6 12.20 -15.76 51.50
N SER A 7 10.94 -16.16 51.71
CA SER A 7 10.12 -16.79 50.68
C SER A 7 9.68 -15.71 49.69
N GLY A 8 10.49 -15.51 48.64
CA GLY A 8 10.04 -14.77 47.43
C GLY A 8 8.92 -15.58 46.80
N THR A 9 7.69 -15.11 46.89
CA THR A 9 6.60 -15.53 46.01
C THR A 9 7.06 -15.30 44.58
N PRO A 10 6.98 -16.28 43.67
CA PRO A 10 7.30 -16.03 42.24
C PRO A 10 6.35 -14.94 41.75
N GLU A 11 6.91 -13.87 41.27
CA GLU A 11 6.19 -12.79 40.61
C GLU A 11 5.40 -13.41 39.46
N ALA A 12 4.06 -13.31 39.52
CA ALA A 12 3.21 -13.88 38.48
C ALA A 12 3.61 -13.28 37.16
N ALA A 13 3.85 -14.12 36.15
CA ALA A 13 4.16 -13.64 34.79
C ALA A 13 3.11 -12.61 34.37
N PRO A 14 3.52 -11.50 33.70
CA PRO A 14 2.56 -10.51 33.24
C PRO A 14 1.51 -11.19 32.32
N PRO A 15 0.24 -10.76 32.40
CA PRO A 15 -0.82 -11.35 31.59
C PRO A 15 -0.52 -11.15 30.11
N ASP A 16 -0.99 -12.08 29.26
CA ASP A 16 -0.85 -11.97 27.81
C ASP A 16 -1.40 -10.63 27.30
N ALA A 17 -0.72 -10.05 26.32
CA ALA A 17 -1.13 -8.77 25.72
C ALA A 17 -2.41 -8.90 24.90
N VAL A 18 -2.55 -10.03 24.18
CA VAL A 18 -3.76 -10.38 23.43
C VAL A 18 -4.06 -11.86 23.65
N THR A 19 -5.32 -12.18 23.94
CA THR A 19 -5.86 -13.53 23.82
C THR A 19 -7.14 -13.51 23.03
N ALA A 20 -7.23 -14.36 22.02
CA ALA A 20 -8.46 -14.67 21.29
C ALA A 20 -8.67 -16.18 21.31
N ASP A 21 -9.89 -16.61 21.63
CA ASP A 21 -10.29 -18.01 21.74
C ASP A 21 -11.62 -18.18 21.00
N ALA A 22 -11.59 -18.93 19.91
CA ALA A 22 -12.70 -19.10 18.97
C ALA A 22 -13.36 -17.76 18.58
N LEU A 23 -12.55 -16.70 18.39
CA LEU A 23 -13.04 -15.35 18.11
C LEU A 23 -13.76 -15.32 16.76
N THR A 24 -15.04 -14.97 16.81
CA THR A 24 -15.87 -14.81 15.61
C THR A 24 -16.46 -13.40 15.59
N VAL A 25 -16.32 -12.70 14.45
CA VAL A 25 -16.81 -11.33 14.30
C VAL A 25 -17.72 -11.23 13.09
N HIS A 26 -18.91 -10.66 13.31
CA HIS A 26 -19.84 -10.30 12.24
C HIS A 26 -19.96 -8.78 12.16
N LEU A 27 -19.97 -8.23 10.95
CA LEU A 27 -20.10 -6.79 10.72
C LEU A 27 -21.42 -6.45 10.01
N GLY A 28 -21.87 -5.21 10.24
CA GLY A 28 -23.06 -4.64 9.62
C GLY A 28 -24.37 -5.22 10.15
N HIS A 29 -25.48 -4.62 9.71
CA HIS A 29 -26.83 -5.07 10.08
C HIS A 29 -27.18 -6.42 9.45
N ASP A 30 -26.51 -6.77 8.34
CA ASP A 30 -26.73 -8.02 7.60
C ASP A 30 -25.98 -9.21 8.25
N GLY A 31 -25.16 -8.94 9.28
CA GLY A 31 -24.45 -9.95 10.04
C GLY A 31 -23.40 -10.73 9.23
N ALA A 32 -22.76 -10.09 8.24
CA ALA A 32 -21.72 -10.75 7.45
C ALA A 32 -20.57 -11.21 8.36
N ARG A 33 -20.25 -12.50 8.34
CA ARG A 33 -19.12 -13.06 9.08
C ARG A 33 -17.82 -12.65 8.41
N VAL A 34 -16.94 -12.02 9.19
CA VAL A 34 -15.64 -11.51 8.73
C VAL A 34 -14.47 -12.25 9.38
N LEU A 35 -14.62 -12.67 10.63
CA LEU A 35 -13.67 -13.58 11.31
C LEU A 35 -14.42 -14.82 11.79
N ASP A 36 -13.78 -15.98 11.69
CA ASP A 36 -14.39 -17.27 11.97
C ASP A 36 -13.48 -18.16 12.82
N GLY A 37 -13.70 -18.16 14.13
CA GLY A 37 -13.01 -19.04 15.06
C GLY A 37 -11.49 -18.78 15.17
N VAL A 38 -11.08 -17.52 15.31
CA VAL A 38 -9.67 -17.15 15.40
C VAL A 38 -9.13 -17.45 16.80
N ASP A 39 -8.09 -18.29 16.86
CA ASP A 39 -7.34 -18.62 18.06
C ASP A 39 -5.94 -18.02 17.98
N VAL A 40 -5.59 -17.12 18.90
CA VAL A 40 -4.25 -16.53 18.98
C VAL A 40 -3.94 -16.02 20.39
N THR A 41 -2.70 -16.23 20.83
CA THR A 41 -2.15 -15.65 22.07
C THR A 41 -0.89 -14.87 21.76
N VAL A 42 -0.82 -13.63 22.23
CA VAL A 42 0.35 -12.75 22.13
C VAL A 42 0.86 -12.48 23.55
N PRO A 43 1.98 -13.08 23.94
CA PRO A 43 2.57 -12.84 25.25
C PRO A 43 2.94 -11.36 25.46
N ALA A 44 2.88 -10.88 26.70
CA ALA A 44 3.29 -9.53 27.03
C ALA A 44 4.75 -9.24 26.59
N GLY A 45 4.97 -8.05 26.03
CA GLY A 45 6.28 -7.63 25.52
C GLY A 45 6.72 -8.30 24.21
N THR A 46 5.82 -9.01 23.52
CA THR A 46 6.10 -9.62 22.21
C THR A 46 5.34 -8.94 21.08
N SER A 47 5.67 -9.30 19.85
CA SER A 47 5.07 -8.72 18.65
C SER A 47 4.45 -9.77 17.73
N LEU A 48 3.28 -9.43 17.18
CA LEU A 48 2.51 -10.24 16.24
C LEU A 48 2.37 -9.51 14.89
N LEU A 49 2.72 -10.16 13.80
CA LEU A 49 2.38 -9.78 12.44
C LEU A 49 1.10 -10.50 12.02
N VAL A 50 0.12 -9.78 11.47
CA VAL A 50 -1.10 -10.37 10.91
C VAL A 50 -1.05 -10.27 9.39
N LEU A 51 -1.03 -11.41 8.71
CA LEU A 51 -1.02 -11.54 7.26
C LEU A 51 -2.32 -12.16 6.75
N GLY A 52 -2.59 -11.95 5.46
CA GLY A 52 -3.74 -12.50 4.75
C GLY A 52 -4.13 -11.62 3.56
N PRO A 53 -4.99 -12.11 2.66
CA PRO A 53 -5.45 -11.37 1.49
C PRO A 53 -6.21 -10.10 1.87
N SER A 54 -6.37 -9.19 0.91
CA SER A 54 -7.21 -8.01 1.10
C SER A 54 -8.66 -8.41 1.37
N GLY A 55 -9.28 -7.80 2.38
CA GLY A 55 -10.66 -8.09 2.78
C GLY A 55 -10.86 -9.29 3.70
N CYS A 56 -9.82 -10.03 4.11
CA CYS A 56 -9.93 -11.23 4.97
C CYS A 56 -10.20 -10.93 6.46
N GLY A 57 -10.36 -9.67 6.85
CA GLY A 57 -10.70 -9.33 8.24
C GLY A 57 -9.53 -8.85 9.12
N LYS A 58 -8.31 -8.63 8.60
CA LYS A 58 -7.16 -8.12 9.39
C LYS A 58 -7.50 -6.85 10.17
N SER A 59 -7.96 -5.80 9.49
CA SER A 59 -8.38 -4.55 10.14
C SER A 59 -9.59 -4.75 11.06
N THR A 60 -10.46 -5.73 10.78
CA THR A 60 -11.58 -6.08 11.67
C THR A 60 -11.08 -6.72 12.98
N PHE A 61 -10.06 -7.56 12.89
CA PHE A 61 -9.39 -8.10 14.07
C PHE A 61 -8.80 -6.97 14.94
N LEU A 62 -8.07 -6.03 14.32
CA LEU A 62 -7.53 -4.87 15.03
C LEU A 62 -8.64 -4.00 15.66
N ARG A 63 -9.72 -3.74 14.91
CA ARG A 63 -10.88 -2.98 15.42
C ARG A 63 -11.61 -3.65 16.57
N ALA A 64 -11.64 -5.00 16.60
CA ALA A 64 -12.17 -5.75 17.74
C ALA A 64 -11.26 -5.61 18.96
N LEU A 65 -9.93 -5.66 18.78
CA LEU A 65 -8.95 -5.48 19.87
C LEU A 65 -9.06 -4.10 20.56
N VAL A 66 -9.41 -3.06 19.82
CA VAL A 66 -9.56 -1.69 20.36
C VAL A 66 -11.00 -1.30 20.67
N GLY A 67 -11.94 -2.26 20.64
CA GLY A 67 -13.35 -2.04 20.99
C GLY A 67 -14.15 -1.19 19.99
N VAL A 68 -13.60 -0.87 18.81
CA VAL A 68 -14.36 -0.18 17.75
C VAL A 68 -15.54 -1.04 17.28
N VAL A 69 -15.35 -2.37 17.24
CA VAL A 69 -16.43 -3.35 17.13
C VAL A 69 -16.59 -3.98 18.51
N PRO A 70 -17.76 -3.94 19.15
CA PRO A 70 -19.09 -3.53 18.62
C PRO A 70 -19.50 -2.09 18.94
N HIS A 71 -18.70 -1.31 19.68
CA HIS A 71 -19.15 -0.04 20.27
C HIS A 71 -19.40 1.10 19.27
N THR A 72 -18.58 1.20 18.22
CA THR A 72 -18.67 2.29 17.22
C THR A 72 -19.18 1.76 15.88
N LEU A 73 -18.67 0.63 15.43
CA LEU A 73 -19.14 -0.04 14.23
C LEU A 73 -20.14 -1.12 14.60
N PRO A 74 -21.34 -1.13 13.96
CA PRO A 74 -22.33 -2.18 14.18
C PRO A 74 -21.76 -3.56 13.86
N GLY A 75 -21.85 -4.48 14.81
CA GLY A 75 -21.37 -5.84 14.65
C GLY A 75 -21.49 -6.64 15.94
N THR A 76 -21.20 -7.93 15.87
CA THR A 76 -21.17 -8.83 17.02
C THR A 76 -19.79 -9.48 17.14
N VAL A 77 -19.31 -9.60 18.36
CA VAL A 77 -18.05 -10.26 18.71
C VAL A 77 -18.38 -11.43 19.64
N ALA A 78 -18.13 -12.66 19.19
CA ALA A 78 -18.34 -13.88 19.95
C ALA A 78 -17.00 -14.59 20.21
N GLY A 79 -16.98 -15.54 21.13
CA GLY A 79 -15.74 -16.18 21.61
C GLY A 79 -15.05 -15.38 22.70
N GLY A 80 -13.85 -15.81 23.09
CA GLY A 80 -13.00 -15.11 24.04
C GLY A 80 -12.20 -13.99 23.35
N LEU A 81 -12.11 -12.81 23.96
CA LEU A 81 -11.23 -11.74 23.49
C LEU A 81 -10.72 -10.92 24.67
N ARG A 82 -9.40 -10.74 24.75
CA ARG A 82 -8.78 -9.81 25.69
C ARG A 82 -7.67 -9.03 25.00
N ALA A 83 -7.58 -7.73 25.31
CA ALA A 83 -6.51 -6.84 24.90
C ALA A 83 -5.99 -6.08 26.13
N ALA A 84 -4.71 -6.16 26.41
CA ALA A 84 -4.09 -5.62 27.62
C ALA A 84 -4.84 -6.00 28.91
N GLY A 85 -5.29 -7.27 29.01
CA GLY A 85 -6.04 -7.83 30.14
C GLY A 85 -7.52 -7.46 30.24
N LEU A 86 -8.03 -6.58 29.38
CA LEU A 86 -9.43 -6.14 29.34
C LEU A 86 -10.20 -6.87 28.22
N ASP A 87 -11.50 -7.11 28.45
CA ASP A 87 -12.40 -7.52 27.37
C ASP A 87 -12.91 -6.26 26.65
N PRO A 88 -12.61 -6.08 25.35
CA PRO A 88 -13.02 -4.89 24.62
C PRO A 88 -14.54 -4.71 24.50
N ARG A 89 -15.34 -5.75 24.75
CA ARG A 89 -16.82 -5.70 24.73
C ARG A 89 -17.40 -5.10 26.00
N ASP A 90 -16.71 -5.29 27.12
CA ASP A 90 -17.19 -4.93 28.45
C ASP A 90 -16.79 -3.52 28.89
N VAL A 91 -15.80 -2.93 28.21
CA VAL A 91 -15.27 -1.59 28.54
C VAL A 91 -15.46 -0.60 27.40
N PRO A 92 -15.82 0.65 27.72
CA PRO A 92 -15.92 1.69 26.69
C PRO A 92 -14.55 1.95 26.01
N PRO A 93 -14.52 2.25 24.70
CA PRO A 93 -13.29 2.53 23.96
C PRO A 93 -12.33 3.54 24.64
N PRO A 94 -12.79 4.65 25.27
CA PRO A 94 -11.88 5.56 25.98
C PRO A 94 -11.12 4.92 27.14
N VAL A 95 -11.72 3.94 27.83
CA VAL A 95 -11.05 3.21 28.94
C VAL A 95 -10.00 2.27 28.38
N LEU A 96 -10.32 1.60 27.28
CA LEU A 96 -9.40 0.70 26.59
C LEU A 96 -8.21 1.47 25.99
N ALA A 97 -8.46 2.66 25.42
CA ALA A 97 -7.45 3.52 24.81
C ALA A 97 -6.36 3.98 25.78
N ALA A 98 -6.60 3.94 27.10
CA ALA A 98 -5.56 4.18 28.10
C ALA A 98 -4.48 3.09 28.13
N ARG A 99 -4.80 1.88 27.65
CA ARG A 99 -3.90 0.71 27.67
C ARG A 99 -3.54 0.20 26.27
N VAL A 100 -4.35 0.53 25.27
CA VAL A 100 -4.18 0.07 23.88
C VAL A 100 -4.11 1.27 22.94
N GLY A 101 -2.93 1.55 22.40
CA GLY A 101 -2.74 2.57 21.37
C GLY A 101 -3.11 2.04 19.98
N LEU A 102 -3.80 2.84 19.17
CA LEU A 102 -4.17 2.51 17.79
C LEU A 102 -3.49 3.48 16.82
N VAL A 103 -2.89 2.93 15.76
CA VAL A 103 -2.44 3.68 14.58
C VAL A 103 -3.22 3.16 13.39
N GLN A 104 -3.95 4.06 12.72
CA GLN A 104 -4.77 3.72 11.56
C GLN A 104 -3.98 3.85 10.25
N GLN A 105 -4.45 3.20 9.20
CA GLN A 105 -3.87 3.23 7.86
C GLN A 105 -3.80 4.66 7.28
N ARG A 106 -4.79 5.51 7.57
CA ARG A 106 -4.86 6.91 7.13
C ARG A 106 -4.67 7.85 8.33
N PRO A 107 -3.51 8.49 8.48
CA PRO A 107 -3.28 9.40 9.60
C PRO A 107 -4.24 10.58 9.60
N GLY A 108 -4.70 11.05 8.44
CA GLY A 108 -5.68 12.13 8.32
C GLY A 108 -7.06 11.81 8.92
N ASP A 109 -7.42 10.53 9.03
CA ASP A 109 -8.67 10.10 9.67
C ASP A 109 -8.52 9.99 11.20
N GLN A 110 -7.27 9.97 11.70
CA GLN A 110 -6.95 9.85 13.12
C GLN A 110 -6.70 11.20 13.78
N LEU A 111 -6.02 12.15 13.08
CA LEU A 111 -5.69 13.46 13.62
C LEU A 111 -6.91 14.40 13.57
N CYS A 112 -7.41 14.78 14.73
CA CYS A 112 -8.66 15.54 14.85
C CYS A 112 -8.45 17.03 15.18
N LEU A 113 -7.31 17.40 15.80
CA LEU A 113 -7.06 18.76 16.24
C LEU A 113 -6.24 19.56 15.24
N ALA A 114 -6.28 20.89 15.38
CA ALA A 114 -5.68 21.79 14.41
C ALA A 114 -4.14 21.83 14.49
N ARG A 115 -3.57 21.48 15.63
CA ARG A 115 -2.14 21.57 15.93
C ARG A 115 -1.61 20.26 16.51
N VAL A 116 -0.34 19.99 16.26
CA VAL A 116 0.33 18.76 16.71
C VAL A 116 0.41 18.66 18.24
N ASP A 117 0.77 19.74 18.93
CA ASP A 117 0.82 19.79 20.40
C ASP A 117 -0.55 19.55 21.02
N GLU A 118 -1.61 20.14 20.45
CA GLU A 118 -3.00 19.94 20.88
C GLU A 118 -3.42 18.47 20.69
N GLU A 119 -3.08 17.85 19.57
CA GLU A 119 -3.39 16.46 19.25
C GLU A 119 -2.82 15.50 20.29
N LEU A 120 -1.56 15.69 20.71
CA LEU A 120 -0.95 14.83 21.72
C LEU A 120 -1.52 15.08 23.11
N ARG A 121 -1.78 16.36 23.46
CA ARG A 121 -2.44 16.70 24.74
C ARG A 121 -3.84 16.13 24.83
N PHE A 122 -4.60 16.15 23.73
CA PHE A 122 -5.96 15.63 23.69
C PHE A 122 -6.06 14.19 24.18
N ALA A 123 -5.13 13.32 23.77
CA ALA A 123 -5.06 11.96 24.28
C ALA A 123 -4.82 11.93 25.80
N LEU A 124 -3.90 12.76 26.30
CA LEU A 124 -3.58 12.82 27.73
C LEU A 124 -4.72 13.42 28.56
N GLU A 125 -5.41 14.45 28.05
CA GLU A 125 -6.58 15.07 28.69
C GLU A 125 -7.72 14.08 28.85
N ASN A 126 -7.99 13.29 27.79
CA ASN A 126 -9.02 12.25 27.84
C ASN A 126 -8.75 11.17 28.88
N HIS A 127 -7.48 10.94 29.24
CA HIS A 127 -7.07 9.99 30.28
C HIS A 127 -6.88 10.64 31.65
N GLY A 128 -7.16 11.94 31.81
CA GLY A 128 -7.06 12.65 33.08
C GLY A 128 -5.61 12.76 33.59
N ALA A 129 -4.64 12.84 32.69
CA ALA A 129 -3.22 13.04 33.05
C ALA A 129 -3.04 14.38 33.80
N ASP A 130 -1.98 14.48 34.62
CA ASP A 130 -1.64 15.75 35.30
C ASP A 130 -1.25 16.81 34.26
N PRO A 131 -1.98 17.94 34.18
CA PRO A 131 -1.69 18.99 33.19
C PRO A 131 -0.24 19.48 33.20
N ARG A 132 0.43 19.40 34.36
CA ARG A 132 1.83 19.84 34.51
C ARG A 132 2.84 18.91 33.80
N THR A 133 2.43 17.70 33.43
CA THR A 133 3.29 16.72 32.77
C THR A 133 2.96 16.53 31.29
N MET A 134 1.85 17.11 30.80
CA MET A 134 1.37 16.84 29.44
C MET A 134 2.35 17.33 28.37
N ASP A 135 2.91 18.53 28.52
CA ASP A 135 3.84 19.11 27.55
C ASP A 135 5.14 18.33 27.46
N ASP A 136 5.68 17.91 28.61
CA ASP A 136 6.89 17.08 28.65
C ASP A 136 6.64 15.72 28.00
N ARG A 137 5.47 15.10 28.27
CA ARG A 137 5.07 13.82 27.66
C ARG A 137 4.86 13.95 26.15
N ALA A 138 4.17 15.00 25.68
CA ALA A 138 3.96 15.26 24.27
C ALA A 138 5.30 15.46 23.54
N THR A 139 6.19 16.28 24.13
CA THR A 139 7.54 16.51 23.59
C THR A 139 8.36 15.21 23.53
N ALA A 140 8.33 14.41 24.59
CA ALA A 140 9.02 13.12 24.65
C ALA A 140 8.49 12.12 23.60
N ALA A 141 7.15 12.06 23.42
CA ALA A 141 6.53 11.19 22.42
C ALA A 141 6.92 11.61 20.98
N LEU A 142 6.91 12.92 20.67
CA LEU A 142 7.38 13.42 19.37
C LEU A 142 8.87 13.15 19.16
N ALA A 143 9.69 13.31 20.19
CA ALA A 143 11.12 13.02 20.09
C ALA A 143 11.38 11.52 19.83
N ALA A 144 10.60 10.63 20.45
CA ALA A 144 10.71 9.18 20.27
C ALA A 144 10.45 8.73 18.82
N VAL A 145 9.61 9.48 18.08
CA VAL A 145 9.31 9.21 16.67
C VAL A 145 10.08 10.11 15.68
N GLY A 146 11.09 10.87 16.16
CA GLY A 146 11.86 11.78 15.32
C GLY A 146 11.08 12.98 14.78
N ALA A 147 9.97 13.35 15.44
CA ALA A 147 9.05 14.41 15.01
C ALA A 147 9.03 15.65 15.94
N ALA A 148 10.04 15.82 16.81
CA ALA A 148 10.09 16.95 17.76
C ALA A 148 9.97 18.33 17.10
N HIS A 149 10.48 18.49 15.88
CA HIS A 149 10.40 19.73 15.09
C HIS A 149 8.99 20.08 14.59
N LEU A 150 8.02 19.16 14.73
CA LEU A 150 6.65 19.35 14.29
C LEU A 150 5.72 19.88 15.40
N HIS A 151 6.20 19.99 16.64
CA HIS A 151 5.41 20.30 17.84
C HIS A 151 4.39 21.45 17.63
N ASP A 152 4.83 22.56 17.05
CA ASP A 152 4.00 23.77 16.87
C ASP A 152 3.31 23.83 15.48
N ARG A 153 3.43 22.79 14.66
CA ARG A 153 2.89 22.82 13.30
C ARG A 153 1.38 22.52 13.25
N PRO A 154 0.67 23.15 12.30
CA PRO A 154 -0.70 22.76 12.00
C PRO A 154 -0.76 21.36 11.42
N THR A 155 -1.71 20.52 11.87
CA THR A 155 -1.87 19.13 11.41
C THR A 155 -2.17 19.04 9.91
N HIS A 156 -2.95 19.96 9.37
CA HIS A 156 -3.29 19.99 7.93
C HIS A 156 -2.10 20.39 7.02
N ALA A 157 -1.01 20.89 7.59
CA ALA A 157 0.20 21.28 6.85
C ALA A 157 1.31 20.22 6.89
N LEU A 158 1.04 19.04 7.50
CA LEU A 158 1.97 17.92 7.57
C LEU A 158 2.00 17.16 6.24
N SER A 159 3.17 16.69 5.85
CA SER A 159 3.29 15.65 4.82
C SER A 159 2.75 14.31 5.34
N GLY A 160 2.48 13.35 4.44
CA GLY A 160 1.97 12.03 4.84
C GLY A 160 2.86 11.33 5.87
N GLY A 161 4.19 11.34 5.67
CA GLY A 161 5.15 10.75 6.61
C GLY A 161 5.22 11.49 7.95
N GLU A 162 5.13 12.83 7.94
CA GLU A 162 5.06 13.63 9.17
C GLU A 162 3.76 13.35 9.93
N ALA A 163 2.62 13.30 9.22
CA ALA A 163 1.31 12.99 9.81
C ALA A 163 1.30 11.58 10.42
N GLN A 164 1.91 10.60 9.75
CA GLN A 164 2.03 9.24 10.27
C GLN A 164 2.90 9.18 11.53
N ARG A 165 4.04 9.85 11.56
CA ARG A 165 4.86 9.94 12.78
C ARG A 165 4.10 10.60 13.94
N VAL A 166 3.35 11.67 13.66
CA VAL A 166 2.50 12.31 14.67
C VAL A 166 1.40 11.37 15.15
N ALA A 167 0.75 10.61 14.27
CA ALA A 167 -0.25 9.60 14.64
C ALA A 167 0.34 8.49 15.53
N VAL A 168 1.57 8.03 15.21
CA VAL A 168 2.30 7.08 16.08
C VAL A 168 2.62 7.72 17.42
N ALA A 169 3.10 8.99 17.46
CA ALA A 169 3.36 9.70 18.71
C ALA A 169 2.10 9.85 19.57
N ALA A 170 0.97 10.20 18.97
CA ALA A 170 -0.33 10.31 19.65
C ALA A 170 -0.80 8.95 20.23
N ALA A 171 -0.57 7.85 19.51
CA ALA A 171 -0.86 6.51 20.02
C ALA A 171 0.07 6.10 21.19
N LEU A 172 1.29 6.64 21.25
CA LEU A 172 2.30 6.30 22.26
C LEU A 172 2.28 7.23 23.48
N VAL A 173 1.70 8.43 23.38
CA VAL A 173 1.81 9.48 24.41
C VAL A 173 1.17 9.09 25.75
N ALA A 174 0.14 8.23 25.71
CA ALA A 174 -0.51 7.67 26.92
C ALA A 174 0.28 6.53 27.55
N ASP A 175 1.41 6.11 26.97
CA ASP A 175 2.23 4.98 27.40
C ASP A 175 1.47 3.63 27.44
N PRO A 176 0.86 3.20 26.33
CA PRO A 176 0.04 2.01 26.29
C PRO A 176 0.88 0.72 26.44
N GLU A 177 0.27 -0.34 27.00
CA GLU A 177 0.86 -1.68 27.14
C GLU A 177 0.85 -2.44 25.80
N LEU A 178 -0.14 -2.16 24.94
CA LEU A 178 -0.32 -2.76 23.61
C LEU A 178 -0.44 -1.66 22.56
N VAL A 179 0.29 -1.79 21.47
CA VAL A 179 0.17 -0.92 20.29
C VAL A 179 -0.33 -1.73 19.10
N VAL A 180 -1.42 -1.26 18.51
CA VAL A 180 -2.08 -1.87 17.35
C VAL A 180 -1.87 -0.97 16.14
N LEU A 181 -1.28 -1.51 15.06
CA LEU A 181 -0.91 -0.75 13.87
C LEU A 181 -1.54 -1.38 12.63
N ASP A 182 -2.36 -0.60 11.93
CA ASP A 182 -3.03 -1.02 10.69
C ASP A 182 -2.33 -0.35 9.50
N GLU A 183 -1.46 -1.09 8.82
CA GLU A 183 -0.67 -0.68 7.66
C GLU A 183 0.02 0.71 7.83
N PRO A 184 0.85 0.90 8.84
CA PRO A 184 1.42 2.21 9.17
C PRO A 184 2.36 2.78 8.11
N THR A 185 2.83 1.98 7.15
CA THR A 185 3.68 2.45 6.04
C THR A 185 2.90 2.71 4.76
N ALA A 186 1.61 2.41 4.74
CA ALA A 186 0.74 2.70 3.62
C ALA A 186 0.68 4.22 3.33
N LEU A 187 0.40 4.60 2.08
CA LEU A 187 0.32 6.01 1.63
C LEU A 187 1.63 6.82 1.75
N LEU A 188 2.72 6.21 2.20
CA LEU A 188 4.00 6.88 2.33
C LEU A 188 4.88 6.66 1.09
N ASP A 189 5.67 7.67 0.74
CA ASP A 189 6.75 7.46 -0.22
C ASP A 189 7.80 6.48 0.35
N PRO A 190 8.65 5.87 -0.48
CA PRO A 190 9.57 4.83 -0.03
C PRO A 190 10.55 5.27 1.07
N ALA A 191 10.94 6.55 1.11
CA ALA A 191 11.83 7.07 2.13
C ALA A 191 11.10 7.17 3.49
N ALA A 192 9.91 7.78 3.51
CA ALA A 192 9.07 7.90 4.70
C ALA A 192 8.60 6.52 5.19
N ALA A 193 8.25 5.60 4.28
CA ALA A 193 7.85 4.23 4.63
C ALA A 193 8.96 3.49 5.37
N HIS A 194 10.20 3.61 4.92
CA HIS A 194 11.34 3.01 5.61
C HIS A 194 11.61 3.61 6.99
N GLU A 195 11.51 4.94 7.12
CA GLU A 195 11.68 5.61 8.41
C GLU A 195 10.61 5.15 9.42
N VAL A 196 9.34 5.14 9.02
CA VAL A 196 8.23 4.65 9.85
C VAL A 196 8.33 3.15 10.09
N GLY A 197 8.69 2.36 9.09
CA GLY A 197 8.92 0.92 9.24
C GLY A 197 10.04 0.60 10.25
N SER A 198 11.13 1.36 10.23
CA SER A 198 12.22 1.23 11.19
C SER A 198 11.78 1.60 12.62
N LEU A 199 10.94 2.65 12.76
CA LEU A 199 10.34 3.04 14.03
C LEU A 199 9.43 1.90 14.57
N VAL A 200 8.54 1.37 13.75
CA VAL A 200 7.64 0.25 14.10
C VAL A 200 8.44 -0.99 14.49
N ALA A 201 9.48 -1.32 13.74
CA ALA A 201 10.39 -2.41 14.09
C ALA A 201 11.09 -2.18 15.45
N GLY A 202 11.43 -0.93 15.77
CA GLY A 202 11.95 -0.55 17.08
C GLY A 202 10.96 -0.80 18.23
N LEU A 203 9.66 -0.53 18.00
CA LEU A 203 8.59 -0.81 18.98
C LEU A 203 8.37 -2.32 19.17
N ALA A 204 8.53 -3.10 18.10
CA ALA A 204 8.30 -4.54 18.07
C ALA A 204 9.47 -5.40 18.61
N ARG A 205 10.65 -4.80 18.84
CA ARG A 205 11.84 -5.53 19.30
C ARG A 205 11.74 -5.85 20.80
N THR A 206 11.78 -7.13 21.12
CA THR A 206 12.07 -7.58 22.48
C THR A 206 13.55 -7.28 22.77
N PRO A 207 13.91 -6.62 23.91
CA PRO A 207 15.31 -6.44 24.27
C PRO A 207 15.99 -7.80 24.36
N GLY A 208 17.14 -7.95 23.67
CA GLY A 208 18.00 -9.11 23.87
C GLY A 208 18.60 -9.10 25.29
N PRO A 209 19.12 -10.25 25.78
CA PRO A 209 19.70 -10.38 27.11
C PRO A 209 20.89 -9.43 27.35
N ASP A 210 21.47 -8.84 26.32
CA ASP A 210 22.69 -8.03 26.40
C ASP A 210 22.45 -6.50 26.33
N GLY A 211 21.20 -6.03 26.29
CA GLY A 211 20.86 -4.60 26.42
C GLY A 211 21.44 -3.64 25.37
N GLU A 212 22.14 -4.13 24.34
CA GLU A 212 22.77 -3.31 23.32
C GLU A 212 21.83 -3.04 22.16
N GLY A 213 21.48 -1.75 21.96
CA GLY A 213 20.90 -1.25 20.72
C GLY A 213 19.50 -0.65 20.75
N ALA A 214 18.84 -0.50 21.91
CA ALA A 214 17.63 0.31 21.99
C ALA A 214 17.94 1.70 22.54
N PRO A 215 17.33 2.79 21.99
CA PRO A 215 17.36 4.07 22.69
C PRO A 215 16.72 3.83 24.06
N ALA A 216 17.49 4.08 25.12
CA ALA A 216 17.07 3.87 26.51
C ALA A 216 15.78 4.65 26.78
N ARG A 217 14.62 3.97 26.84
CA ARG A 217 13.35 4.45 27.43
C ARG A 217 12.05 4.08 26.70
N LEU A 218 11.99 3.02 25.89
CA LEU A 218 10.67 2.48 25.56
C LEU A 218 10.43 1.25 26.46
N PRO A 219 9.41 1.28 27.34
CA PRO A 219 9.05 0.09 28.12
C PRO A 219 8.67 -1.06 27.17
N HIS A 220 8.74 -2.30 27.68
CA HIS A 220 8.39 -3.52 26.96
C HIS A 220 6.91 -3.46 26.52
N ARG A 221 6.66 -2.95 25.32
CA ARG A 221 5.32 -2.88 24.73
C ARG A 221 5.08 -4.07 23.85
N SER A 222 3.86 -4.54 23.87
CA SER A 222 3.40 -5.52 22.90
C SER A 222 2.92 -4.81 21.64
N VAL A 223 3.12 -5.44 20.49
CA VAL A 223 2.75 -4.86 19.19
C VAL A 223 1.92 -5.86 18.39
N VAL A 224 0.80 -5.42 17.83
CA VAL A 224 0.06 -6.15 16.78
C VAL A 224 0.10 -5.31 15.53
N LEU A 225 0.69 -5.85 14.48
CA LEU A 225 0.96 -5.15 13.22
C LEU A 225 0.28 -5.85 12.04
N VAL A 226 -0.48 -5.11 11.27
CA VAL A 226 -0.86 -5.47 9.89
C VAL A 226 0.04 -4.70 8.95
N GLU A 227 0.74 -5.38 8.05
CA GLU A 227 1.60 -4.72 7.07
C GLU A 227 1.73 -5.59 5.81
N HIS A 228 1.79 -4.93 4.65
CA HIS A 228 2.01 -5.58 3.36
C HIS A 228 3.45 -5.39 2.84
N ARG A 229 4.11 -4.28 3.18
CA ARG A 229 5.44 -3.91 2.71
C ARG A 229 6.52 -4.40 3.66
N LEU A 230 6.67 -5.71 3.78
CA LEU A 230 7.54 -6.35 4.77
C LEU A 230 9.03 -6.01 4.58
N ASP A 231 9.46 -5.74 3.35
CA ASP A 231 10.86 -5.34 3.04
C ASP A 231 11.19 -3.91 3.52
N ASP A 232 10.19 -3.07 3.81
CA ASP A 232 10.41 -1.72 4.36
C ASP A 232 10.57 -1.74 5.89
N LEU A 233 10.19 -2.84 6.55
CA LEU A 233 10.41 -3.02 7.99
C LEU A 233 11.88 -3.36 8.27
N GLY A 234 12.50 -2.65 9.20
CA GLY A 234 13.89 -2.92 9.61
C GLY A 234 14.06 -4.28 10.29
N ALA A 235 13.01 -4.80 10.94
CA ALA A 235 12.91 -6.14 11.50
C ALA A 235 11.45 -6.57 11.52
N LEU A 236 11.18 -7.86 11.29
CA LEU A 236 9.84 -8.40 11.35
C LEU A 236 9.42 -8.71 12.80
N PRO A 237 8.12 -8.64 13.15
CA PRO A 237 7.58 -9.13 14.41
C PRO A 237 7.96 -10.58 14.71
N GLY A 238 8.03 -10.96 15.99
CA GLY A 238 8.50 -12.28 16.43
C GLY A 238 7.59 -13.44 16.04
N ALA A 239 6.27 -13.19 16.01
CA ALA A 239 5.25 -14.17 15.63
C ALA A 239 4.40 -13.66 14.46
N THR A 240 3.82 -14.57 13.69
CA THR A 240 2.90 -14.27 12.58
C THR A 240 1.63 -15.09 12.71
N LEU A 241 0.48 -14.44 12.51
CA LEU A 241 -0.84 -15.01 12.32
C LEU A 241 -1.24 -14.85 10.86
N VAL A 242 -1.66 -15.92 10.19
CA VAL A 242 -2.13 -15.90 8.81
C VAL A 242 -3.62 -16.20 8.76
N LEU A 243 -4.39 -15.33 8.12
CA LEU A 243 -5.82 -15.49 7.88
C LEU A 243 -6.10 -15.84 6.41
N ASP A 244 -7.07 -16.74 6.18
CA ASP A 244 -7.59 -17.03 4.84
C ASP A 244 -8.64 -15.98 4.40
N ARG A 245 -9.23 -16.18 3.21
CA ARG A 245 -10.25 -15.26 2.65
C ARG A 245 -11.55 -15.22 3.45
N GLU A 246 -11.83 -16.28 4.20
CA GLU A 246 -13.00 -16.46 5.06
C GLU A 246 -12.75 -15.99 6.51
N GLY A 247 -11.57 -15.45 6.80
CA GLY A 247 -11.20 -14.94 8.14
C GLY A 247 -10.86 -16.04 9.14
N ARG A 248 -10.42 -17.23 8.66
CA ARG A 248 -9.98 -18.34 9.50
C ARG A 248 -8.46 -18.37 9.61
N VAL A 249 -7.97 -18.95 10.68
CA VAL A 249 -6.53 -19.13 10.88
C VAL A 249 -6.00 -20.25 9.97
N VAL A 250 -5.07 -19.89 9.07
CA VAL A 250 -4.31 -20.85 8.27
C VAL A 250 -3.14 -21.40 9.09
N THR A 251 -2.38 -20.52 9.73
CA THR A 251 -1.24 -20.87 10.56
C THR A 251 -0.92 -19.74 11.54
N HIS A 252 -0.28 -20.10 12.65
CA HIS A 252 0.24 -19.17 13.65
C HIS A 252 1.55 -19.72 14.22
N GLY A 253 2.57 -18.87 14.33
CA GLY A 253 3.86 -19.30 14.88
C GLY A 253 4.97 -18.28 14.74
N PRO A 254 6.23 -18.66 15.03
CA PRO A 254 7.39 -17.80 14.83
C PRO A 254 7.49 -17.33 13.37
N THR A 255 7.64 -16.01 13.16
CA THR A 255 7.59 -15.38 11.82
C THR A 255 8.53 -16.03 10.82
N HIS A 256 9.79 -16.29 11.21
CA HIS A 256 10.77 -16.90 10.31
C HIS A 256 10.37 -18.31 9.84
N ARG A 257 9.64 -19.06 10.71
CA ARG A 257 9.14 -20.38 10.38
C ARG A 257 7.92 -20.29 9.47
N VAL A 258 6.94 -19.46 9.84
CA VAL A 258 5.71 -19.28 9.04
C VAL A 258 6.04 -18.81 7.63
N LEU A 259 6.91 -17.80 7.49
CA LEU A 259 7.29 -17.26 6.17
C LEU A 259 8.05 -18.27 5.31
N ARG A 260 8.80 -19.22 5.90
CA ARG A 260 9.55 -20.24 5.16
C ARG A 260 8.71 -21.49 4.88
N GLU A 261 8.04 -22.03 5.91
CA GLU A 261 7.30 -23.30 5.80
C GLU A 261 5.99 -23.15 5.01
N HIS A 262 5.36 -21.94 5.05
CA HIS A 262 4.09 -21.63 4.39
C HIS A 262 4.22 -20.57 3.28
N ALA A 263 5.42 -20.38 2.72
CA ALA A 263 5.65 -19.37 1.68
C ALA A 263 4.70 -19.54 0.48
N ARG A 264 4.44 -20.78 0.06
CA ARG A 264 3.53 -21.11 -1.04
C ARG A 264 2.08 -20.78 -0.70
N ASP A 265 1.61 -21.22 0.46
CA ASP A 265 0.25 -20.94 0.93
C ASP A 265 0.00 -19.42 1.00
N LEU A 266 0.99 -18.67 1.50
CA LEU A 266 0.95 -17.21 1.56
C LEU A 266 0.93 -16.57 0.17
N ALA A 267 1.70 -17.07 -0.78
CA ALA A 267 1.70 -16.61 -2.17
C ALA A 267 0.35 -16.88 -2.85
N ASP A 268 -0.24 -18.05 -2.64
CA ASP A 268 -1.54 -18.47 -3.19
C ASP A 268 -2.70 -17.63 -2.58
N LEU A 269 -2.57 -17.26 -1.32
CA LEU A 269 -3.46 -16.30 -0.67
C LEU A 269 -3.31 -14.86 -1.22
N GLY A 270 -2.24 -14.59 -1.97
CA GLY A 270 -1.95 -13.27 -2.51
C GLY A 270 -1.16 -12.38 -1.56
N CYS A 271 -0.58 -12.90 -0.49
CA CYS A 271 0.25 -12.12 0.42
C CYS A 271 1.55 -11.67 -0.22
N TRP A 272 2.00 -10.48 0.14
CA TRP A 272 3.35 -10.01 -0.19
C TRP A 272 4.37 -10.71 0.71
N LEU A 273 5.38 -11.33 0.10
CA LEU A 273 6.47 -11.98 0.81
C LEU A 273 7.74 -11.14 0.75
N PRO A 274 8.56 -11.15 1.81
CA PRO A 274 9.89 -10.53 1.78
C PRO A 274 10.73 -11.07 0.62
N LEU A 275 11.58 -10.21 0.04
CA LEU A 275 12.43 -10.58 -1.09
C LEU A 275 13.29 -11.82 -0.79
N ALA A 276 13.83 -11.93 0.43
CA ALA A 276 14.64 -13.09 0.82
C ALA A 276 13.86 -14.41 0.69
N VAL A 277 12.60 -14.45 1.12
CA VAL A 277 11.73 -15.62 1.00
C VAL A 277 11.40 -15.90 -0.46
N ARG A 278 11.11 -14.86 -1.25
CA ARG A 278 10.84 -14.99 -2.69
C ARG A 278 12.02 -15.54 -3.47
N LEU A 279 13.24 -15.13 -3.15
CA LEU A 279 14.46 -15.66 -3.76
C LEU A 279 14.67 -17.14 -3.42
N GLU A 280 14.49 -17.51 -2.14
CA GLU A 280 14.60 -18.91 -1.68
C GLU A 280 13.57 -19.80 -2.37
N GLU A 281 12.29 -19.39 -2.42
CA GLU A 281 11.22 -20.13 -3.11
C GLU A 281 11.46 -20.26 -4.62
N ALA A 282 12.01 -19.22 -5.25
CA ALA A 282 12.32 -19.25 -6.68
C ALA A 282 13.57 -20.09 -7.01
N GLY A 283 14.31 -20.60 -6.00
CA GLY A 283 15.45 -21.51 -6.16
C GLY A 283 16.83 -20.88 -5.98
N ALA A 284 16.92 -19.65 -5.44
CA ALA A 284 18.21 -19.09 -5.07
C ALA A 284 18.82 -19.82 -3.87
N SER A 285 20.13 -20.11 -3.91
CA SER A 285 20.83 -20.90 -2.89
C SER A 285 21.52 -20.08 -1.80
N GLY A 286 21.42 -18.74 -1.84
CA GLY A 286 22.07 -17.85 -0.88
C GLY A 286 21.35 -16.50 -0.74
N PRO A 287 21.83 -15.64 0.15
CA PRO A 287 21.25 -14.31 0.30
C PRO A 287 21.56 -13.42 -0.91
N LEU A 288 20.73 -12.39 -1.12
CA LEU A 288 20.97 -11.39 -2.15
C LEU A 288 22.36 -10.75 -1.98
N GLY A 289 23.15 -10.70 -3.06
CA GLY A 289 24.53 -10.22 -3.06
C GLY A 289 25.58 -11.30 -2.78
N SER A 290 25.19 -12.56 -2.54
CA SER A 290 26.14 -13.67 -2.60
C SER A 290 26.46 -14.01 -4.06
N PRO A 291 27.69 -14.48 -4.37
CA PRO A 291 28.08 -14.83 -5.74
C PRO A 291 27.10 -15.81 -6.41
N GLU A 292 26.64 -16.81 -5.66
CA GLU A 292 25.74 -17.84 -6.12
C GLU A 292 24.37 -17.27 -6.52
N THR A 293 23.82 -16.38 -5.69
CA THR A 293 22.52 -15.72 -5.97
C THR A 293 22.67 -14.69 -7.08
N ASP A 294 23.79 -13.98 -7.14
CA ASP A 294 24.08 -13.01 -8.20
C ASP A 294 24.16 -13.70 -9.58
N ASP A 295 24.83 -14.85 -9.67
CA ASP A 295 24.91 -15.66 -10.89
C ASP A 295 23.55 -16.23 -11.26
N TRP A 296 22.82 -16.78 -10.28
CA TRP A 296 21.48 -17.31 -10.47
C TRP A 296 20.50 -16.26 -10.99
N LEU A 297 20.50 -15.02 -10.45
CA LEU A 297 19.63 -13.93 -10.93
C LEU A 297 19.93 -13.57 -12.40
N VAL A 298 21.19 -13.52 -12.79
CA VAL A 298 21.58 -13.27 -14.19
C VAL A 298 21.09 -14.37 -15.10
N ASP A 299 21.26 -15.64 -14.70
CA ASP A 299 20.84 -16.78 -15.48
C ASP A 299 19.31 -16.91 -15.53
N LEU A 300 18.59 -16.57 -14.45
CA LEU A 300 17.13 -16.47 -14.41
C LEU A 300 16.61 -15.51 -15.49
N VAL A 301 17.20 -14.32 -15.58
CA VAL A 301 16.80 -13.33 -16.61
C VAL A 301 17.12 -13.83 -18.02
N ARG A 302 18.28 -14.48 -18.23
CA ARG A 302 18.68 -15.05 -19.53
C ARG A 302 17.79 -16.22 -19.98
N ALA A 303 17.37 -17.05 -19.04
CA ALA A 303 16.49 -18.20 -19.30
C ALA A 303 15.02 -17.80 -19.46
N SER A 304 14.64 -16.64 -18.93
CA SER A 304 13.25 -16.18 -18.96
C SER A 304 12.79 -15.93 -20.41
N PRO A 305 11.62 -16.45 -20.80
CA PRO A 305 11.00 -16.09 -22.09
C PRO A 305 10.58 -14.61 -22.12
N VAL A 306 10.54 -13.97 -20.96
CA VAL A 306 10.18 -12.54 -20.79
C VAL A 306 11.45 -11.70 -20.97
N ARG A 307 11.78 -11.38 -22.21
CA ARG A 307 12.98 -10.60 -22.56
C ARG A 307 12.81 -9.10 -22.27
N SER A 308 13.90 -8.32 -22.42
CA SER A 308 13.89 -6.86 -22.30
C SER A 308 12.98 -6.23 -23.35
N ARG A 309 12.11 -5.30 -22.94
CA ARG A 309 11.17 -4.60 -23.85
C ARG A 309 11.87 -3.69 -24.84
N THR A 310 13.09 -3.29 -24.53
CA THR A 310 13.93 -2.47 -25.43
C THR A 310 14.58 -3.30 -26.53
N THR A 311 14.85 -4.60 -26.30
CA THR A 311 15.57 -5.48 -27.23
C THR A 311 14.69 -6.43 -28.03
N ASP A 312 13.46 -6.75 -27.58
CA ASP A 312 12.60 -7.81 -28.14
C ASP A 312 11.40 -7.32 -28.94
N ARG A 313 11.46 -6.12 -29.39
CA ARG A 313 10.44 -5.66 -30.32
C ARG A 313 10.64 -6.38 -31.65
N PRO A 314 9.55 -6.85 -32.31
CA PRO A 314 9.64 -7.33 -33.69
C PRO A 314 10.41 -6.31 -34.53
N LEU A 315 11.30 -6.80 -35.41
CA LEU A 315 12.11 -5.94 -36.31
C LEU A 315 11.25 -4.94 -37.11
N ASP A 316 9.96 -5.23 -37.28
CA ASP A 316 8.97 -4.39 -37.95
C ASP A 316 8.21 -3.42 -37.01
N ALA A 317 8.46 -3.46 -35.69
CA ALA A 317 7.76 -2.58 -34.75
C ALA A 317 8.32 -1.16 -34.82
N THR A 318 7.43 -0.17 -35.02
CA THR A 318 7.78 1.26 -35.04
C THR A 318 8.59 1.62 -33.79
N PRO A 319 9.79 2.23 -33.92
CA PRO A 319 10.58 2.67 -32.78
C PRO A 319 9.74 3.52 -31.82
N ALA A 320 10.01 3.43 -30.51
CA ALA A 320 9.23 4.16 -29.50
C ALA A 320 9.14 5.67 -29.82
N ALA A 321 10.23 6.26 -30.31
CA ALA A 321 10.29 7.67 -30.72
C ALA A 321 9.45 8.00 -31.97
N ALA A 322 9.12 7.03 -32.83
CA ALA A 322 8.34 7.21 -34.04
C ALA A 322 6.84 6.91 -33.87
N ARG A 323 6.39 6.49 -32.69
CA ARG A 323 4.96 6.27 -32.39
C ARG A 323 4.21 7.61 -32.34
N PRO A 324 2.95 7.66 -32.78
CA PRO A 324 2.17 8.88 -32.73
C PRO A 324 1.99 9.37 -31.30
N VAL A 325 2.08 10.68 -31.11
CA VAL A 325 1.76 11.34 -29.84
C VAL A 325 0.24 11.38 -29.71
N VAL A 326 -0.29 10.78 -28.65
CA VAL A 326 -1.74 10.72 -28.38
C VAL A 326 -2.19 11.72 -27.30
N LEU A 327 -1.27 12.17 -26.43
CA LEU A 327 -1.50 13.25 -25.48
C LEU A 327 -0.27 14.16 -25.47
N ARG A 328 -0.50 15.46 -25.58
CA ARG A 328 0.55 16.49 -25.57
C ARG A 328 0.23 17.56 -24.54
N ALA A 329 1.21 17.91 -23.73
CA ALA A 329 1.19 19.09 -22.88
C ALA A 329 2.34 20.02 -23.27
N ARG A 330 2.09 21.35 -23.30
CA ARG A 330 3.11 22.37 -23.57
C ARG A 330 2.95 23.54 -22.62
N GLY A 331 4.03 23.91 -21.92
CA GLY A 331 4.04 24.98 -20.92
C GLY A 331 2.94 24.80 -19.88
N LEU A 332 2.59 23.53 -19.55
CA LEU A 332 1.47 23.24 -18.68
C LEU A 332 1.78 23.69 -17.25
N ALA A 333 0.94 24.60 -16.73
CA ALA A 333 0.90 24.88 -15.29
C ALA A 333 -0.49 24.56 -14.74
N VAL A 334 -0.52 23.95 -13.54
CA VAL A 334 -1.76 23.50 -12.88
C VAL A 334 -1.92 24.23 -11.55
N HIS A 335 -3.09 24.82 -11.34
CA HIS A 335 -3.43 25.58 -10.16
C HIS A 335 -4.45 24.79 -9.30
N ARG A 336 -4.24 24.71 -7.99
CA ARG A 336 -5.20 24.10 -7.06
C ARG A 336 -6.39 25.03 -6.86
N GLY A 337 -7.62 24.55 -7.03
CA GLY A 337 -8.79 25.40 -6.72
C GLY A 337 -10.03 25.23 -7.59
N GLY A 338 -10.29 24.03 -8.12
CA GLY A 338 -11.58 23.60 -8.67
C GLY A 338 -11.91 24.08 -10.08
N LEU A 339 -12.84 23.35 -10.74
CA LEU A 339 -13.46 23.67 -12.03
C LEU A 339 -14.21 25.01 -11.96
N GLY A 340 -13.54 26.08 -12.36
CA GLY A 340 -14.15 27.40 -12.52
C GLY A 340 -13.28 28.26 -13.39
N ALA A 341 -13.78 28.70 -14.56
CA ALA A 341 -13.17 29.69 -15.42
C ALA A 341 -13.13 31.08 -14.73
N GLY A 342 -12.50 31.13 -13.54
CA GLY A 342 -12.28 32.34 -12.77
C GLY A 342 -10.83 32.78 -12.88
N ARG A 343 -10.62 34.08 -13.15
CA ARG A 343 -9.31 34.74 -13.20
C ARG A 343 -8.46 34.30 -12.00
N THR A 344 -7.19 33.92 -12.28
CA THR A 344 -6.15 33.67 -11.26
C THR A 344 -6.21 34.79 -10.22
N ARG A 345 -6.41 34.42 -8.95
CA ARG A 345 -6.23 35.40 -7.87
C ARG A 345 -4.78 35.87 -7.90
N ARG A 346 -4.59 37.18 -7.86
CA ARG A 346 -3.24 37.76 -7.85
C ARG A 346 -2.47 37.18 -6.66
N GLY A 347 -1.40 36.38 -6.94
CA GLY A 347 -0.56 35.75 -5.92
C GLY A 347 -0.73 34.21 -5.79
N GLU A 348 -1.60 33.56 -6.55
CA GLU A 348 -1.70 32.09 -6.57
C GLU A 348 -0.56 31.48 -7.40
N HIS A 349 0.34 30.78 -6.72
CA HIS A 349 1.41 30.00 -7.39
C HIS A 349 0.86 28.66 -7.89
N PRO A 350 1.20 28.25 -9.12
CA PRO A 350 0.83 26.92 -9.62
C PRO A 350 1.55 25.82 -8.82
N VAL A 351 0.85 24.73 -8.57
CA VAL A 351 1.44 23.51 -7.97
C VAL A 351 2.33 22.76 -8.96
N VAL A 352 1.93 22.76 -10.25
CA VAL A 352 2.73 22.22 -11.36
C VAL A 352 3.06 23.38 -12.29
N ARG A 353 4.31 23.40 -12.75
CA ARG A 353 4.86 24.56 -13.50
C ARG A 353 5.60 24.12 -14.74
N ASP A 354 5.28 24.74 -15.86
CA ASP A 354 6.03 24.70 -17.13
C ASP A 354 6.38 23.27 -17.57
N VAL A 355 5.37 22.40 -17.62
CA VAL A 355 5.57 20.99 -18.00
C VAL A 355 5.34 20.83 -19.51
N ASP A 356 6.39 20.35 -20.20
CA ASP A 356 6.33 19.85 -21.56
C ASP A 356 6.38 18.32 -21.55
N LEU A 357 5.32 17.67 -22.04
CA LEU A 357 5.19 16.22 -22.01
C LEU A 357 4.49 15.70 -23.26
N ASP A 358 5.07 14.67 -23.87
CA ASP A 358 4.45 13.88 -24.93
C ASP A 358 4.24 12.46 -24.45
N VAL A 359 3.00 11.94 -24.58
CA VAL A 359 2.65 10.53 -24.35
C VAL A 359 2.27 9.89 -25.67
N ARG A 360 2.80 8.72 -25.95
CA ARG A 360 2.73 8.06 -27.25
C ARG A 360 1.79 6.85 -27.24
N ALA A 361 1.23 6.51 -28.38
CA ALA A 361 0.42 5.30 -28.53
C ALA A 361 1.23 4.05 -28.16
N GLY A 362 0.61 3.12 -27.43
CA GLY A 362 1.26 1.89 -26.96
C GLY A 362 2.33 2.12 -25.90
N GLU A 363 2.31 3.26 -25.22
CA GLU A 363 3.29 3.61 -24.16
C GLU A 363 2.68 3.50 -22.77
N VAL A 364 3.46 3.00 -21.84
CA VAL A 364 3.25 3.21 -20.39
C VAL A 364 4.28 4.23 -19.91
N LEU A 365 3.84 5.42 -19.56
CA LEU A 365 4.64 6.47 -18.95
C LEU A 365 4.40 6.44 -17.43
N ALA A 366 5.41 6.10 -16.66
CA ALA A 366 5.34 6.23 -15.21
C ALA A 366 5.71 7.64 -14.75
N VAL A 367 4.99 8.17 -13.76
CA VAL A 367 5.28 9.45 -13.11
C VAL A 367 5.68 9.17 -11.67
N VAL A 368 6.90 9.52 -11.31
CA VAL A 368 7.49 9.28 -9.99
C VAL A 368 7.98 10.58 -9.36
N GLY A 369 8.23 10.58 -8.06
CA GLY A 369 8.72 11.74 -7.31
C GLY A 369 8.20 11.75 -5.86
N PRO A 370 8.62 12.72 -5.03
CA PRO A 370 8.27 12.78 -3.62
C PRO A 370 6.78 13.06 -3.40
N ASN A 371 6.28 12.73 -2.21
CA ASN A 371 4.94 13.14 -1.79
C ASN A 371 4.84 14.68 -1.76
N GLY A 372 3.71 15.21 -2.24
CA GLY A 372 3.56 16.66 -2.40
C GLY A 372 4.26 17.26 -3.63
N GLY A 373 5.06 16.48 -4.38
CA GLY A 373 5.79 16.94 -5.58
C GLY A 373 4.92 17.33 -6.78
N GLY A 374 3.59 17.17 -6.71
CA GLY A 374 2.65 17.60 -7.76
C GLY A 374 2.20 16.51 -8.73
N LYS A 375 2.54 15.24 -8.52
CA LYS A 375 2.22 14.10 -9.42
C LYS A 375 0.71 13.96 -9.71
N SER A 376 -0.11 13.81 -8.67
CA SER A 376 -1.58 13.71 -8.80
C SER A 376 -2.20 14.98 -9.37
N THR A 377 -1.62 16.15 -9.05
CA THR A 377 -2.04 17.44 -9.61
C THR A 377 -1.74 17.51 -11.11
N LEU A 378 -0.58 17.00 -11.54
CA LEU A 378 -0.24 16.88 -12.97
C LEU A 378 -1.26 15.99 -13.68
N LEU A 379 -1.58 14.79 -13.14
CA LEU A 379 -2.58 13.92 -13.76
C LEU A 379 -3.94 14.59 -13.87
N ARG A 380 -4.42 15.27 -12.81
CA ARG A 380 -5.70 16.01 -12.83
C ARG A 380 -5.67 17.14 -13.84
N GLY A 381 -4.54 17.84 -14.00
CA GLY A 381 -4.35 18.86 -15.03
C GLY A 381 -4.43 18.28 -16.44
N LEU A 382 -3.77 17.14 -16.70
CA LEU A 382 -3.83 16.42 -17.98
C LEU A 382 -5.25 15.88 -18.27
N ALA A 383 -6.02 15.54 -17.23
CA ALA A 383 -7.42 15.13 -17.33
C ALA A 383 -8.41 16.29 -17.50
N GLY A 384 -7.95 17.55 -17.42
CA GLY A 384 -8.84 18.72 -17.46
C GLY A 384 -9.70 18.90 -16.20
N LEU A 385 -9.33 18.25 -15.09
CA LEU A 385 -10.05 18.30 -13.81
C LEU A 385 -9.62 19.44 -12.89
N GLU A 386 -8.52 20.10 -13.21
CA GLU A 386 -7.99 21.26 -12.49
C GLU A 386 -7.84 22.45 -13.46
N ARG A 387 -7.73 23.65 -12.90
CA ARG A 387 -7.47 24.85 -13.69
C ARG A 387 -6.03 24.81 -14.23
N THR A 388 -5.89 24.91 -15.54
CA THR A 388 -4.59 24.88 -16.21
C THR A 388 -4.32 26.15 -16.98
N THR A 389 -3.03 26.46 -17.18
CA THR A 389 -2.52 27.35 -18.21
C THR A 389 -1.53 26.57 -19.08
N GLY A 390 -1.23 27.08 -20.29
CA GLY A 390 -0.54 26.31 -21.31
C GLY A 390 -1.52 25.50 -22.15
N GLU A 391 -1.03 24.49 -22.85
CA GLU A 391 -1.81 23.67 -23.79
C GLU A 391 -1.81 22.21 -23.35
N VAL A 392 -3.00 21.58 -23.36
CA VAL A 392 -3.17 20.12 -23.25
C VAL A 392 -4.06 19.69 -24.41
N ALA A 393 -3.57 18.80 -25.26
CA ALA A 393 -4.28 18.31 -26.42
C ALA A 393 -4.16 16.79 -26.56
N THR A 394 -5.27 16.12 -26.87
CA THR A 394 -5.30 14.71 -27.32
C THR A 394 -5.35 14.68 -28.84
N ALA A 395 -4.76 13.65 -29.45
CA ALA A 395 -4.68 13.55 -30.92
C ALA A 395 -6.06 13.48 -31.60
N THR A 396 -7.04 12.88 -30.93
CA THR A 396 -8.41 12.68 -31.44
C THR A 396 -9.40 13.72 -30.91
N GLY A 397 -9.00 14.56 -29.96
CA GLY A 397 -9.91 15.44 -29.22
C GLY A 397 -10.77 14.72 -28.18
N ASP A 398 -10.61 13.39 -28.04
CA ASP A 398 -11.34 12.59 -27.07
C ASP A 398 -10.87 12.89 -25.64
N PRO A 399 -11.76 12.81 -24.66
CA PRO A 399 -11.40 12.96 -23.26
C PRO A 399 -10.50 11.80 -22.80
N VAL A 400 -9.58 12.09 -21.88
CA VAL A 400 -8.80 11.07 -21.18
C VAL A 400 -9.62 10.45 -20.05
N ALA A 401 -9.42 9.15 -19.78
CA ALA A 401 -9.99 8.53 -18.60
C ALA A 401 -9.01 8.61 -17.43
N MET A 402 -9.54 8.74 -16.21
CA MET A 402 -8.71 8.81 -15.00
C MET A 402 -9.22 7.83 -13.93
N VAL A 403 -8.27 7.12 -13.32
CA VAL A 403 -8.45 6.33 -12.09
C VAL A 403 -7.85 7.15 -10.95
N PHE A 404 -8.67 7.46 -9.95
CA PHE A 404 -8.25 8.27 -8.80
C PHE A 404 -7.52 7.42 -7.75
N GLN A 405 -6.66 8.07 -6.98
CA GLN A 405 -5.98 7.44 -5.84
C GLN A 405 -6.97 6.90 -4.81
N ASP A 406 -8.05 7.63 -4.54
CA ASP A 406 -9.16 7.18 -3.71
C ASP A 406 -10.35 6.80 -4.60
N PRO A 407 -10.73 5.50 -4.68
CA PRO A 407 -11.84 5.06 -5.51
C PRO A 407 -13.17 5.70 -5.16
N GLU A 408 -13.41 6.03 -3.88
CA GLU A 408 -14.68 6.60 -3.41
C GLU A 408 -14.99 7.96 -4.03
N HIS A 409 -13.96 8.73 -4.39
CA HIS A 409 -14.13 10.01 -5.08
C HIS A 409 -14.70 9.89 -6.50
N GLN A 410 -14.74 8.68 -7.04
CA GLN A 410 -15.20 8.39 -8.40
C GLN A 410 -16.63 7.80 -8.40
N LEU A 411 -17.08 7.25 -7.28
CA LEU A 411 -18.34 6.52 -7.18
C LEU A 411 -19.54 7.46 -7.17
N VAL A 412 -20.49 7.24 -8.10
CA VAL A 412 -21.69 8.09 -8.28
C VAL A 412 -22.99 7.29 -8.30
N ALA A 413 -22.95 5.96 -8.52
CA ALA A 413 -24.12 5.12 -8.68
C ALA A 413 -24.45 4.30 -7.42
N ARG A 414 -25.64 3.69 -7.42
CA ARG A 414 -26.11 2.86 -6.29
C ARG A 414 -25.69 1.40 -6.39
N THR A 415 -25.37 0.93 -7.59
CA THR A 415 -24.92 -0.44 -7.84
C THR A 415 -23.67 -0.45 -8.70
N VAL A 416 -22.86 -1.51 -8.55
CA VAL A 416 -21.64 -1.76 -9.34
C VAL A 416 -21.95 -1.77 -10.85
N ARG A 417 -23.04 -2.37 -11.25
CA ARG A 417 -23.52 -2.40 -12.65
C ARG A 417 -23.79 -0.99 -13.18
N GLU A 418 -24.53 -0.19 -12.41
CA GLU A 418 -24.86 1.19 -12.79
C GLU A 418 -23.62 2.07 -12.85
N GLU A 419 -22.65 1.86 -11.93
CA GLU A 419 -21.40 2.59 -11.90
C GLU A 419 -20.62 2.40 -13.20
N VAL A 420 -20.43 1.15 -13.64
CA VAL A 420 -19.74 0.85 -14.92
C VAL A 420 -20.59 1.34 -16.13
N ALA A 421 -21.92 1.24 -16.04
CA ALA A 421 -22.80 1.68 -17.12
C ALA A 421 -22.86 3.21 -17.29
N TRP A 422 -22.53 3.97 -16.25
CA TRP A 422 -22.71 5.42 -16.22
C TRP A 422 -22.06 6.13 -17.41
N SER A 423 -20.75 5.93 -17.60
CA SER A 423 -19.99 6.53 -18.70
C SER A 423 -20.46 6.05 -20.08
N ALA A 424 -20.79 4.75 -20.21
CA ALA A 424 -21.25 4.18 -21.46
C ALA A 424 -22.62 4.74 -21.90
N ARG A 425 -23.52 4.96 -20.95
CA ARG A 425 -24.84 5.61 -21.20
C ARG A 425 -24.66 7.09 -21.58
N LEU A 426 -23.77 7.81 -20.88
CA LEU A 426 -23.48 9.21 -21.19
C LEU A 426 -22.89 9.37 -22.60
N ALA A 427 -22.03 8.42 -23.01
CA ALA A 427 -21.49 8.34 -24.38
C ALA A 427 -22.50 7.84 -25.42
N ARG A 428 -23.72 7.45 -25.01
CA ARG A 428 -24.82 6.97 -25.88
C ARG A 428 -24.43 5.77 -26.74
N LEU A 429 -23.70 4.81 -26.14
CA LEU A 429 -23.37 3.56 -26.82
C LEU A 429 -24.60 2.66 -26.95
N ASP A 430 -24.71 1.92 -28.05
CA ASP A 430 -25.86 1.04 -28.33
C ASP A 430 -25.79 -0.29 -27.55
N ASP A 431 -24.60 -0.76 -27.20
CA ASP A 431 -24.32 -2.07 -26.58
C ASP A 431 -23.98 -2.00 -25.09
N VAL A 432 -24.53 -1.04 -24.35
CA VAL A 432 -24.17 -0.75 -22.95
C VAL A 432 -24.21 -2.00 -22.07
N ASP A 433 -25.30 -2.76 -22.06
CA ASP A 433 -25.46 -3.91 -21.16
C ASP A 433 -24.45 -5.03 -21.46
N ALA A 434 -24.21 -5.31 -22.75
CA ALA A 434 -23.22 -6.31 -23.16
C ALA A 434 -21.79 -5.87 -22.80
N ARG A 435 -21.48 -4.60 -22.98
CA ARG A 435 -20.17 -4.02 -22.61
C ARG A 435 -19.94 -4.05 -21.10
N VAL A 436 -20.93 -3.64 -20.31
CA VAL A 436 -20.91 -3.69 -18.84
C VAL A 436 -20.71 -5.12 -18.36
N ALA A 437 -21.46 -6.09 -18.90
CA ALA A 437 -21.31 -7.49 -18.51
C ALA A 437 -19.89 -8.02 -18.79
N ARG A 438 -19.33 -7.74 -19.98
CA ARG A 438 -17.94 -8.11 -20.33
C ARG A 438 -16.94 -7.44 -19.40
N THR A 439 -17.09 -6.15 -19.13
CA THR A 439 -16.19 -5.41 -18.24
C THR A 439 -16.24 -5.97 -16.82
N LEU A 440 -17.42 -6.16 -16.24
CA LEU A 440 -17.56 -6.74 -14.91
C LEU A 440 -16.97 -8.15 -14.81
N ALA A 441 -17.13 -8.97 -15.84
CA ALA A 441 -16.51 -10.30 -15.90
C ALA A 441 -14.98 -10.21 -15.95
N ALA A 442 -14.44 -9.33 -16.80
CA ALA A 442 -13.00 -9.13 -16.95
C ALA A 442 -12.30 -8.65 -15.65
N PHE A 443 -13.00 -7.88 -14.82
CA PHE A 443 -12.49 -7.41 -13.52
C PHE A 443 -12.92 -8.30 -12.33
N GLY A 444 -13.57 -9.45 -12.57
CA GLY A 444 -14.02 -10.36 -11.50
C GLY A 444 -15.09 -9.76 -10.58
N LEU A 445 -15.93 -8.85 -11.11
CA LEU A 445 -16.95 -8.13 -10.35
C LEU A 445 -18.39 -8.58 -10.73
N ALA A 446 -18.55 -9.58 -11.60
CA ALA A 446 -19.86 -9.99 -12.10
C ALA A 446 -20.82 -10.43 -10.98
N HIS A 447 -20.30 -11.11 -9.94
CA HIS A 447 -21.08 -11.57 -8.78
C HIS A 447 -21.50 -10.43 -7.84
N LEU A 448 -20.89 -9.25 -7.97
CA LEU A 448 -21.17 -8.04 -7.18
C LEU A 448 -21.97 -6.99 -7.96
N ALA A 449 -22.49 -7.35 -9.15
CA ALA A 449 -23.12 -6.40 -10.07
C ALA A 449 -24.23 -5.55 -9.42
N ASP A 450 -25.01 -6.13 -8.52
CA ASP A 450 -26.13 -5.48 -7.84
C ASP A 450 -25.76 -4.97 -6.42
N ALA A 451 -24.50 -5.15 -5.99
CA ALA A 451 -23.99 -4.64 -4.71
C ALA A 451 -23.82 -3.12 -4.73
N ASN A 452 -23.89 -2.51 -3.54
CA ASN A 452 -23.58 -1.09 -3.38
C ASN A 452 -22.06 -0.87 -3.44
N PRO A 453 -21.53 0.03 -4.31
CA PRO A 453 -20.11 0.30 -4.45
C PRO A 453 -19.39 0.69 -3.14
N TYR A 454 -20.05 1.39 -2.24
CA TYR A 454 -19.50 1.80 -0.96
C TYR A 454 -19.40 0.67 0.09
N ARG A 455 -20.02 -0.49 -0.19
CA ARG A 455 -19.92 -1.69 0.66
C ARG A 455 -18.87 -2.70 0.19
N LEU A 456 -18.22 -2.40 -0.92
CA LEU A 456 -17.14 -3.22 -1.46
C LEU A 456 -15.88 -3.09 -0.60
N SER A 457 -15.07 -4.14 -0.55
CA SER A 457 -13.70 -4.05 -0.02
C SER A 457 -12.87 -3.06 -0.84
N GLY A 458 -11.80 -2.50 -0.25
CA GLY A 458 -10.93 -1.55 -0.95
C GLY A 458 -10.37 -2.10 -2.27
N GLY A 459 -10.02 -3.39 -2.31
CA GLY A 459 -9.57 -4.05 -3.54
C GLY A 459 -10.66 -4.18 -4.61
N GLU A 460 -11.91 -4.45 -4.20
CA GLU A 460 -13.06 -4.48 -5.12
C GLU A 460 -13.40 -3.09 -5.63
N GLN A 461 -13.38 -2.07 -4.77
CA GLN A 461 -13.55 -0.68 -5.17
C GLN A 461 -12.48 -0.25 -6.17
N ARG A 462 -11.21 -0.66 -5.98
CA ARG A 462 -10.12 -0.38 -6.92
C ARG A 462 -10.35 -1.05 -8.27
N ARG A 463 -10.76 -2.33 -8.29
CA ARG A 463 -11.12 -3.01 -9.54
C ARG A 463 -12.32 -2.35 -10.22
N LEU A 464 -13.31 -1.90 -9.46
CA LEU A 464 -14.45 -1.15 -9.99
C LEU A 464 -14.01 0.18 -10.61
N SER A 465 -13.12 0.92 -9.96
CA SER A 465 -12.56 2.17 -10.48
C SER A 465 -11.84 1.96 -11.82
N LEU A 466 -11.03 0.90 -11.94
CA LEU A 466 -10.38 0.51 -13.20
C LEU A 466 -11.41 0.09 -14.27
N ALA A 467 -12.42 -0.70 -13.89
CA ALA A 467 -13.49 -1.12 -14.79
C ALA A 467 -14.26 0.07 -15.37
N THR A 468 -14.64 1.03 -14.53
CA THR A 468 -15.35 2.26 -14.92
C THR A 468 -14.50 3.13 -15.84
N ALA A 469 -13.20 3.26 -15.57
CA ALA A 469 -12.30 4.06 -16.40
C ALA A 469 -12.01 3.43 -17.77
N THR A 470 -12.12 2.10 -17.88
CA THR A 470 -11.78 1.36 -19.11
C THR A 470 -12.99 0.98 -19.97
N VAL A 471 -14.21 1.10 -19.47
CA VAL A 471 -15.44 0.66 -20.18
C VAL A 471 -15.64 1.32 -21.54
N LEU A 472 -15.16 2.55 -21.74
CA LEU A 472 -15.23 3.29 -23.00
C LEU A 472 -14.06 3.04 -23.94
N ASP A 473 -13.08 2.25 -23.52
CA ASP A 473 -11.86 2.00 -24.28
C ASP A 473 -11.09 3.28 -24.66
N PRO A 474 -10.78 4.16 -23.68
CA PRO A 474 -10.21 5.49 -23.96
C PRO A 474 -8.82 5.39 -24.58
N PRO A 475 -8.43 6.31 -25.51
CA PRO A 475 -7.09 6.30 -26.11
C PRO A 475 -5.98 6.58 -25.10
N VAL A 476 -6.29 7.29 -24.00
CA VAL A 476 -5.36 7.60 -22.91
C VAL A 476 -6.02 7.30 -21.57
N LEU A 477 -5.34 6.49 -20.75
CA LEU A 477 -5.72 6.18 -19.38
C LEU A 477 -4.70 6.79 -18.42
N LEU A 478 -5.16 7.64 -17.52
CA LEU A 478 -4.38 8.19 -16.41
C LEU A 478 -4.72 7.41 -15.14
N ALA A 479 -3.73 6.90 -14.42
CA ALA A 479 -3.94 6.09 -13.22
C ALA A 479 -3.09 6.61 -12.05
N ASP A 480 -3.75 7.07 -11.00
CA ASP A 480 -3.11 7.59 -9.78
C ASP A 480 -3.07 6.48 -8.72
N GLU A 481 -1.88 5.93 -8.46
CA GLU A 481 -1.60 4.84 -7.52
C GLU A 481 -2.55 3.62 -7.69
N PRO A 482 -2.65 3.02 -8.90
CA PRO A 482 -3.67 2.02 -9.21
C PRO A 482 -3.53 0.69 -8.45
N THR A 483 -2.36 0.41 -7.87
CA THR A 483 -2.07 -0.82 -7.11
C THR A 483 -2.08 -0.62 -5.60
N PHE A 484 -2.35 0.60 -5.14
CA PHE A 484 -2.38 0.92 -3.73
C PHE A 484 -3.47 0.14 -2.97
N GLY A 485 -3.12 -0.46 -1.81
CA GLY A 485 -4.05 -1.22 -0.97
C GLY A 485 -4.50 -2.56 -1.55
N LEU A 486 -3.87 -3.03 -2.65
CA LEU A 486 -4.12 -4.33 -3.24
C LEU A 486 -3.16 -5.39 -2.68
N ASP A 487 -3.68 -6.61 -2.50
CA ASP A 487 -2.83 -7.77 -2.33
C ASP A 487 -2.02 -8.06 -3.61
N ARG A 488 -1.02 -8.96 -3.52
CA ARG A 488 -0.13 -9.26 -4.64
C ARG A 488 -0.88 -9.72 -5.90
N ALA A 489 -1.85 -10.61 -5.74
CA ALA A 489 -2.61 -11.17 -6.87
C ALA A 489 -3.43 -10.08 -7.58
N GLN A 490 -4.09 -9.21 -6.81
CA GLN A 490 -4.88 -8.09 -7.32
C GLN A 490 -3.97 -7.02 -7.97
N ALA A 491 -2.81 -6.71 -7.37
CA ALA A 491 -1.84 -5.77 -7.94
C ALA A 491 -1.31 -6.27 -9.29
N HIS A 492 -0.93 -7.55 -9.40
CA HIS A 492 -0.53 -8.16 -10.68
C HIS A 492 -1.66 -8.15 -11.72
N ALA A 493 -2.92 -8.35 -11.30
CA ALA A 493 -4.06 -8.25 -12.21
C ALA A 493 -4.24 -6.82 -12.74
N ALA A 494 -4.16 -5.80 -11.87
CA ALA A 494 -4.22 -4.39 -12.28
C ALA A 494 -3.08 -4.02 -13.24
N VAL A 495 -1.86 -4.49 -12.96
CA VAL A 495 -0.68 -4.29 -13.81
C VAL A 495 -0.90 -4.89 -15.20
N ARG A 496 -1.44 -6.12 -15.29
CA ARG A 496 -1.75 -6.75 -16.58
C ARG A 496 -2.79 -5.95 -17.38
N VAL A 497 -3.82 -5.41 -16.74
CA VAL A 497 -4.81 -4.55 -17.40
C VAL A 497 -4.15 -3.28 -17.97
N LEU A 498 -3.35 -2.57 -17.15
CA LEU A 498 -2.66 -1.36 -17.59
C LEU A 498 -1.72 -1.63 -18.76
N ARG A 499 -0.92 -2.70 -18.66
CA ARG A 499 0.02 -3.06 -19.72
C ARG A 499 -0.68 -3.56 -20.98
N GLY A 500 -1.69 -4.44 -20.82
CA GLY A 500 -2.50 -4.94 -21.94
C GLY A 500 -3.18 -3.81 -22.71
N ARG A 501 -3.59 -2.75 -22.00
CA ARG A 501 -4.11 -1.53 -22.64
C ARG A 501 -3.09 -0.86 -23.56
N ALA A 502 -1.86 -0.70 -23.08
CA ALA A 502 -0.80 -0.11 -23.89
C ALA A 502 -0.39 -1.06 -25.04
N ASP A 503 -0.33 -2.36 -24.81
CA ASP A 503 -0.01 -3.36 -25.85
C ASP A 503 -1.08 -3.40 -26.96
N ALA A 504 -2.33 -3.07 -26.64
CA ALA A 504 -3.43 -2.91 -27.59
C ALA A 504 -3.41 -1.55 -28.35
N GLY A 505 -2.39 -0.71 -28.13
CA GLY A 505 -2.20 0.56 -28.84
C GLY A 505 -2.69 1.80 -28.10
N GLY A 506 -3.38 1.67 -26.95
CA GLY A 506 -3.70 2.78 -26.07
C GLY A 506 -2.45 3.35 -25.39
N ALA A 507 -2.60 4.43 -24.65
CA ALA A 507 -1.53 4.98 -23.81
C ALA A 507 -1.94 4.97 -22.35
N VAL A 508 -0.97 4.74 -21.46
CA VAL A 508 -1.19 4.74 -20.01
C VAL A 508 -0.19 5.70 -19.35
N VAL A 509 -0.68 6.60 -18.52
CA VAL A 509 0.16 7.40 -17.61
C VAL A 509 -0.13 6.93 -16.19
N VAL A 510 0.85 6.38 -15.51
CA VAL A 510 0.68 5.84 -14.16
C VAL A 510 1.55 6.58 -13.15
N VAL A 511 0.94 7.11 -12.09
CA VAL A 511 1.67 7.54 -10.89
C VAL A 511 1.85 6.32 -10.00
N SER A 512 3.07 6.06 -9.57
CA SER A 512 3.33 4.99 -8.59
C SER A 512 4.57 5.27 -7.76
N HIS A 513 4.52 4.86 -6.50
CA HIS A 513 5.68 4.79 -5.60
C HIS A 513 6.38 3.42 -5.64
N ASP A 514 5.76 2.42 -6.24
CA ASP A 514 6.33 1.09 -6.40
C ASP A 514 7.29 1.07 -7.59
N LEU A 515 8.59 1.20 -7.30
CA LEU A 515 9.64 1.16 -8.33
C LEU A 515 9.78 -0.22 -8.98
N SER A 516 9.37 -1.31 -8.33
CA SER A 516 9.33 -2.64 -8.94
C SER A 516 8.27 -2.69 -10.03
N LEU A 517 7.08 -2.17 -9.75
CA LEU A 517 6.02 -2.01 -10.75
C LEU A 517 6.49 -1.11 -11.90
N VAL A 518 7.06 0.07 -11.58
CA VAL A 518 7.58 1.02 -12.59
C VAL A 518 8.60 0.33 -13.49
N ALA A 519 9.59 -0.38 -12.92
CA ALA A 519 10.57 -1.15 -13.70
C ALA A 519 9.91 -2.22 -14.58
N ALA A 520 8.90 -2.92 -14.05
CA ALA A 520 8.25 -4.03 -14.74
C ALA A 520 7.42 -3.60 -15.96
N ILE A 521 6.73 -2.44 -15.90
CA ILE A 521 5.76 -2.06 -16.94
C ILE A 521 6.06 -0.80 -17.73
N ALA A 522 6.81 0.16 -17.18
CA ALA A 522 7.00 1.44 -17.82
C ALA A 522 7.95 1.36 -19.04
N ASP A 523 7.60 2.07 -20.10
CA ASP A 523 8.48 2.31 -21.24
C ASP A 523 9.34 3.56 -20.99
N ARG A 524 8.79 4.58 -20.30
CA ARG A 524 9.50 5.78 -19.84
C ARG A 524 9.05 6.19 -18.46
N VAL A 525 9.90 6.93 -17.76
CA VAL A 525 9.66 7.48 -16.42
C VAL A 525 9.82 8.99 -16.47
N ALA A 526 8.79 9.71 -16.06
CA ALA A 526 8.79 11.14 -15.80
C ALA A 526 9.03 11.40 -14.32
N VAL A 527 10.09 12.09 -13.98
CA VAL A 527 10.43 12.44 -12.59
C VAL A 527 9.94 13.86 -12.30
N VAL A 528 9.02 14.00 -11.35
CA VAL A 528 8.41 15.28 -10.94
C VAL A 528 8.90 15.65 -9.56
N VAL A 529 9.52 16.82 -9.43
CA VAL A 529 10.04 17.38 -8.17
C VAL A 529 9.58 18.82 -8.05
N ASP A 530 9.02 19.21 -6.91
CA ASP A 530 8.55 20.58 -6.62
C ASP A 530 7.66 21.17 -7.73
N GLY A 531 6.81 20.36 -8.31
CA GLY A 531 5.88 20.77 -9.38
C GLY A 531 6.52 20.96 -10.75
N ALA A 532 7.78 20.61 -10.94
CA ALA A 532 8.47 20.69 -12.23
C ALA A 532 8.90 19.30 -12.72
N LEU A 533 8.99 19.15 -14.03
CA LEU A 533 9.49 17.93 -14.67
C LEU A 533 11.03 17.97 -14.69
N ALA A 534 11.65 17.15 -13.83
CA ALA A 534 13.11 17.07 -13.74
C ALA A 534 13.72 16.33 -14.94
N THR A 535 13.11 15.22 -15.36
CA THR A 535 13.54 14.44 -16.53
C THR A 535 12.43 13.50 -17.01
N VAL A 536 12.56 13.03 -18.26
CA VAL A 536 11.80 11.90 -18.82
C VAL A 536 12.79 10.98 -19.51
N ALA A 537 12.99 9.78 -18.96
CA ALA A 537 13.98 8.84 -19.46
C ALA A 537 13.49 7.38 -19.33
N GLU A 538 14.26 6.42 -19.83
CA GLU A 538 14.01 4.99 -19.62
C GLU A 538 14.13 4.61 -18.13
N PRO A 539 13.38 3.59 -17.64
CA PRO A 539 13.47 3.14 -16.25
C PRO A 539 14.90 2.80 -15.82
N SER A 540 15.68 2.15 -16.69
CA SER A 540 17.08 1.80 -16.45
C SER A 540 17.98 3.02 -16.21
N THR A 541 17.71 4.13 -16.88
CA THR A 541 18.45 5.38 -16.71
C THR A 541 18.11 6.05 -15.39
N VAL A 542 16.81 6.19 -15.09
CA VAL A 542 16.33 6.82 -13.84
C VAL A 542 16.77 6.02 -12.62
N LEU A 543 16.58 4.68 -12.66
CA LEU A 543 16.93 3.80 -11.55
C LEU A 543 18.45 3.63 -11.34
N ALA A 544 19.29 3.98 -12.30
CA ALA A 544 20.75 3.91 -12.16
C ALA A 544 21.37 5.21 -11.62
N ASP A 545 20.63 6.31 -11.60
CA ASP A 545 21.11 7.62 -11.16
C ASP A 545 20.79 7.86 -9.69
N ASP A 546 21.81 7.71 -8.82
CA ASP A 546 21.67 7.90 -7.38
C ASP A 546 21.30 9.34 -7.02
N ALA A 547 21.84 10.34 -7.73
CA ALA A 547 21.55 11.74 -7.47
C ALA A 547 20.10 12.08 -7.83
N LEU A 548 19.60 11.56 -8.96
CA LEU A 548 18.21 11.72 -9.37
C LEU A 548 17.26 11.00 -8.43
N CYS A 549 17.58 9.77 -8.00
CA CYS A 549 16.80 9.05 -7.01
C CYS A 549 16.72 9.82 -5.68
N ALA A 550 17.83 10.35 -5.19
CA ALA A 550 17.87 11.16 -3.97
C ALA A 550 17.03 12.45 -4.12
N LEU A 551 17.18 13.18 -5.23
CA LEU A 551 16.41 14.38 -5.52
C LEU A 551 14.89 14.11 -5.54
N ALA A 552 14.51 12.98 -6.10
CA ALA A 552 13.12 12.58 -6.26
C ALA A 552 12.52 11.83 -5.04
N GLY A 553 13.29 11.66 -3.96
CA GLY A 553 12.87 10.89 -2.79
C GLY A 553 12.59 9.41 -3.10
N LEU A 554 13.21 8.88 -4.16
CA LEU A 554 13.04 7.49 -4.58
C LEU A 554 14.03 6.61 -3.84
N ARG A 555 13.53 5.56 -3.23
CA ARG A 555 14.34 4.51 -2.63
C ARG A 555 14.14 3.21 -3.41
N ARG A 556 15.23 2.68 -3.95
CA ARG A 556 15.17 1.40 -4.66
C ARG A 556 14.85 0.28 -3.68
N PRO A 557 13.85 -0.59 -3.97
CA PRO A 557 13.69 -1.85 -3.27
C PRO A 557 14.96 -2.71 -3.35
N PRO A 558 15.20 -3.66 -2.43
CA PRO A 558 16.45 -4.41 -2.35
C PRO A 558 16.87 -5.06 -3.67
N LEU A 559 15.93 -5.61 -4.45
CA LEU A 559 16.21 -6.22 -5.76
C LEU A 559 16.73 -5.21 -6.78
N LEU A 560 16.13 -4.02 -6.85
CA LEU A 560 16.55 -2.96 -7.76
C LEU A 560 17.83 -2.26 -7.28
N ASP A 561 18.09 -2.23 -5.97
CA ASP A 561 19.36 -1.76 -5.42
C ASP A 561 20.51 -2.72 -5.79
N TRP A 562 20.30 -4.03 -5.68
CA TRP A 562 21.22 -5.04 -6.20
C TRP A 562 21.43 -4.86 -7.71
N TRP A 563 20.38 -4.65 -8.48
CA TRP A 563 20.49 -4.39 -9.91
C TRP A 563 21.37 -3.19 -10.21
N ALA A 564 21.17 -2.07 -9.53
CA ALA A 564 21.95 -0.84 -9.76
C ALA A 564 23.43 -1.02 -9.47
N ARG A 565 23.77 -1.80 -8.42
CA ARG A 565 25.16 -2.06 -7.99
C ARG A 565 25.85 -3.16 -8.79
N THR A 566 25.14 -4.23 -9.14
CA THR A 566 25.72 -5.47 -9.69
C THR A 566 25.10 -5.84 -11.04
N GLY A 567 23.78 -5.95 -11.12
CA GLY A 567 23.07 -6.49 -12.28
C GLY A 567 23.26 -5.66 -13.55
N ARG A 568 23.30 -4.32 -13.41
CA ARG A 568 23.52 -3.39 -14.52
C ARG A 568 24.85 -3.65 -15.23
N ALA A 569 25.95 -3.82 -14.48
CA ALA A 569 27.26 -4.09 -15.04
C ALA A 569 27.32 -5.46 -15.74
N ARG A 570 26.41 -6.38 -15.41
CA ARG A 570 26.24 -7.72 -16.00
C ARG A 570 25.25 -7.74 -17.16
N GLY A 571 24.74 -6.58 -17.57
CA GLY A 571 23.82 -6.44 -18.73
C GLY A 571 22.38 -6.86 -18.42
N VAL A 572 21.97 -6.89 -17.15
CA VAL A 572 20.60 -7.23 -16.73
C VAL A 572 19.70 -6.01 -16.92
N ASP A 573 18.55 -6.19 -17.55
CA ASP A 573 17.48 -5.16 -17.62
C ASP A 573 16.65 -5.19 -16.32
N PRO A 574 16.37 -4.04 -15.67
CA PRO A 574 15.66 -4.01 -14.38
C PRO A 574 14.23 -4.52 -14.47
N GLY A 575 13.54 -4.24 -15.57
CA GLY A 575 12.18 -4.71 -15.78
C GLY A 575 12.13 -6.21 -16.08
N ALA A 576 13.06 -6.72 -16.87
CA ALA A 576 13.18 -8.15 -17.12
C ALA A 576 13.49 -8.91 -15.83
N LEU A 577 14.34 -8.35 -14.95
CA LEU A 577 14.67 -8.93 -13.65
C LEU A 577 13.44 -9.10 -12.76
N VAL A 578 12.65 -8.03 -12.60
CA VAL A 578 11.43 -8.09 -11.77
C VAL A 578 10.45 -9.11 -12.35
N ARG A 579 10.18 -9.07 -13.65
CA ARG A 579 9.25 -10.00 -14.30
C ARG A 579 9.73 -11.45 -14.28
N ALA A 580 11.02 -11.70 -14.41
CA ALA A 580 11.60 -13.04 -14.35
C ALA A 580 11.45 -13.65 -12.96
N LEU A 581 11.71 -12.86 -11.90
CA LEU A 581 11.52 -13.30 -10.52
C LEU A 581 10.04 -13.55 -10.19
N ASP A 582 9.13 -12.66 -10.61
CA ASP A 582 7.69 -12.86 -10.42
C ASP A 582 7.22 -14.13 -11.13
N THR A 583 7.68 -14.36 -12.37
CA THR A 583 7.34 -15.58 -13.14
C THR A 583 7.88 -16.85 -12.47
N ALA A 584 9.10 -16.81 -11.93
CA ALA A 584 9.67 -17.95 -11.22
C ALA A 584 8.89 -18.28 -9.94
N CYS A 585 8.52 -17.27 -9.16
CA CYS A 585 7.67 -17.45 -7.97
C CYS A 585 6.28 -18.02 -8.34
N ASP A 586 5.65 -17.52 -9.42
CA ASP A 586 4.34 -17.99 -9.86
C ASP A 586 4.38 -19.41 -10.48
N ALA A 587 5.51 -19.83 -11.07
CA ALA A 587 5.69 -21.19 -11.59
C ALA A 587 5.77 -22.21 -10.45
N VAL A 588 6.51 -21.90 -9.39
CA VAL A 588 6.61 -22.76 -8.20
C VAL A 588 5.26 -22.94 -7.52
N ALA A 589 4.43 -21.87 -7.47
CA ALA A 589 3.08 -21.94 -6.92
C ALA A 589 2.18 -22.92 -7.72
N ARG A 590 2.30 -22.99 -9.06
CA ARG A 590 1.50 -23.88 -9.92
C ARG A 590 1.92 -25.36 -9.85
N ASP A 591 3.21 -25.65 -9.76
CA ASP A 591 3.73 -27.02 -9.74
C ASP A 591 3.42 -27.76 -8.42
N GLY A 592 3.08 -27.03 -7.34
CA GLY A 592 2.69 -27.60 -6.04
C GLY A 592 1.20 -27.87 -5.83
N GLY A 593 0.32 -27.37 -6.71
CA GLY A 593 -1.14 -27.38 -6.54
C GLY A 593 -1.84 -28.35 -7.49
N SER A 594 -2.04 -29.60 -7.09
CA SER A 594 -3.02 -30.47 -7.73
C SER A 594 -4.43 -30.13 -7.20
N GLY A 595 -5.20 -29.30 -7.92
CA GLY A 595 -6.66 -29.31 -7.81
C GLY A 595 -7.39 -28.09 -7.27
N ALA A 596 -6.91 -26.85 -7.45
CA ALA A 596 -7.77 -25.67 -7.29
C ALA A 596 -8.26 -25.19 -8.68
N PRO A 597 -9.55 -24.77 -8.83
CA PRO A 597 -10.04 -24.23 -10.09
C PRO A 597 -9.27 -22.95 -10.44
N GLU A 598 -8.83 -22.84 -11.69
CA GLU A 598 -8.17 -21.65 -12.22
C GLU A 598 -8.96 -20.38 -11.83
N PRO A 599 -8.32 -19.35 -11.24
CA PRO A 599 -8.94 -18.03 -11.16
C PRO A 599 -9.17 -17.57 -12.60
N GLY A 600 -10.42 -17.34 -12.95
CA GLY A 600 -10.89 -17.10 -14.30
C GLY A 600 -9.91 -16.27 -15.12
N SER A 601 -9.43 -16.84 -16.22
CA SER A 601 -8.51 -16.27 -17.19
C SER A 601 -8.95 -14.87 -17.57
N LEU A 602 -8.24 -13.85 -17.06
CA LEU A 602 -8.40 -12.44 -17.43
C LEU A 602 -7.67 -12.14 -18.76
N VAL A 603 -7.78 -13.04 -19.72
CA VAL A 603 -7.36 -12.76 -21.08
C VAL A 603 -8.58 -12.22 -21.82
N PRO A 604 -8.57 -11.00 -22.35
CA PRO A 604 -9.60 -10.57 -23.29
C PRO A 604 -9.56 -11.54 -24.48
N ALA A 605 -10.71 -12.16 -24.78
CA ALA A 605 -10.86 -12.89 -26.03
C ALA A 605 -10.41 -11.96 -27.17
N GLU A 606 -9.57 -12.49 -28.06
CA GLU A 606 -9.13 -11.83 -29.29
C GLU A 606 -10.29 -11.07 -29.92
N VAL A 607 -10.09 -9.77 -30.06
CA VAL A 607 -10.92 -8.96 -30.93
C VAL A 607 -10.47 -9.33 -32.34
N ALA A 608 -11.15 -10.27 -32.97
CA ALA A 608 -11.05 -10.47 -34.40
C ALA A 608 -11.64 -9.25 -35.13
N PRO A 609 -11.11 -8.90 -36.34
CA PRO A 609 -11.29 -7.64 -37.03
C PRO A 609 -12.74 -7.31 -37.40
#